data_50f6d76c852977569f9802b9365cdbc2
#
_entry.id   50f6d76c852977569f9802b9365cdbc2
#
_cell.length_a   1.000
_cell.length_b   1.000
_cell.length_c   1.000
_cell.angle_alpha   90.00
_cell.angle_beta   90.00
_cell.angle_gamma   90.00
#
_symmetry.space_group_name_H-M   'P 1'
#
loop_
_entity.id
_entity.type
_entity.pdbx_description
1 polymer ?
#
loop_
_entity_poly.entity_id
_entity_poly.type
_entity_poly.pdbx_seq_one_letter_code
_entity_poly.pdbx_strand_id
1 'polypeptide(L)'
;MTSTIEVMPDSMLTPDQKVEKWCAQLITSLQFDYDSQYPKGRVEFYLTTGRKYHKIVEKNGGVHCFVNKKTGEVFKPASYNSPAKGVRYDMRIINERNMLLSSADWAGSYLYLRG
;
A
#
# COMPACT_ATOMS: atom_id res chain seq x y z
N MET A 1 10.54 1.43 13.68
CA MET A 1 9.88 0.76 14.82
C MET A 1 8.62 0.09 14.35
N THR A 2 8.44 -1.18 14.68
CA THR A 2 7.28 -1.96 14.25
C THR A 2 6.06 -1.59 15.10
N SER A 3 4.91 -1.35 14.47
CA SER A 3 3.68 -1.07 15.20
C SER A 3 3.14 -2.34 15.85
N THR A 4 2.33 -2.19 16.91
CA THR A 4 1.69 -3.32 17.58
C THR A 4 0.81 -4.12 16.60
N ILE A 5 0.11 -3.42 15.69
CA ILE A 5 -0.75 -4.05 14.70
C ILE A 5 0.04 -4.99 13.78
N GLU A 6 1.25 -4.60 13.38
CA GLU A 6 2.08 -5.39 12.48
C GLU A 6 2.53 -6.73 13.07
N VAL A 7 2.67 -6.82 14.38
CA VAL A 7 3.12 -8.05 15.05
C VAL A 7 2.00 -8.88 15.64
N MET A 8 0.76 -8.38 15.66
CA MET A 8 -0.39 -9.14 16.16
C MET A 8 -0.85 -10.19 15.16
N PRO A 9 -1.28 -11.38 15.64
CA PRO A 9 -1.92 -12.36 14.75
C PRO A 9 -3.18 -11.77 14.09
N ASP A 10 -3.45 -12.11 12.85
CA ASP A 10 -4.61 -11.62 12.11
C ASP A 10 -5.93 -11.92 12.83
N SER A 11 -6.00 -13.06 13.52
CA SER A 11 -7.21 -13.44 14.27
C SER A 11 -7.57 -12.46 15.38
N MET A 12 -6.63 -11.64 15.82
CA MET A 12 -6.84 -10.66 16.88
C MET A 12 -7.06 -9.23 16.35
N LEU A 13 -7.08 -9.06 15.03
CA LEU A 13 -7.26 -7.76 14.40
C LEU A 13 -8.69 -7.59 13.89
N THR A 14 -9.20 -6.38 13.99
CA THR A 14 -10.45 -6.00 13.30
C THR A 14 -10.19 -5.96 11.78
N PRO A 15 -11.26 -6.00 10.95
CA PRO A 15 -11.07 -5.85 9.50
C PRO A 15 -10.28 -4.61 9.11
N ASP A 16 -10.56 -3.46 9.73
CA ASP A 16 -9.84 -2.21 9.45
C ASP A 16 -8.36 -2.31 9.83
N GLN A 17 -8.05 -2.95 10.96
CA GLN A 17 -6.68 -3.17 11.40
C GLN A 17 -5.93 -4.12 10.47
N LYS A 18 -6.62 -5.12 9.90
CA LYS A 18 -6.02 -6.02 8.91
C LYS A 18 -5.58 -5.25 7.67
N VAL A 19 -6.44 -4.35 7.18
CA VAL A 19 -6.10 -3.51 6.02
C VAL A 19 -4.87 -2.64 6.33
N GLU A 20 -4.83 -2.05 7.51
CA GLU A 20 -3.68 -1.24 7.92
C GLU A 20 -2.39 -2.08 7.96
N LYS A 21 -2.46 -3.29 8.49
CA LYS A 21 -1.32 -4.22 8.52
C LYS A 21 -0.83 -4.54 7.10
N TRP A 22 -1.75 -4.81 6.20
CA TRP A 22 -1.39 -5.13 4.81
C TRP A 22 -0.80 -3.91 4.08
N CYS A 23 -1.27 -2.70 4.40
CA CYS A 23 -0.65 -1.47 3.90
C CYS A 23 0.80 -1.35 4.39
N ALA A 24 1.06 -1.67 5.65
CA ALA A 24 2.41 -1.65 6.19
C ALA A 24 3.31 -2.68 5.49
N GLN A 25 2.78 -3.86 5.20
CA GLN A 25 3.52 -4.87 4.43
C GLN A 25 3.83 -4.41 3.01
N LEU A 26 2.89 -3.73 2.38
CA LEU A 26 3.10 -3.17 1.04
C LEU A 26 4.20 -2.10 1.08
N ILE A 27 4.17 -1.21 2.06
CA ILE A 27 5.20 -0.20 2.23
C ILE A 27 6.58 -0.85 2.40
N THR A 28 6.67 -1.91 3.20
CA THR A 28 7.93 -2.62 3.40
C THR A 28 8.45 -3.19 2.07
N SER A 29 7.57 -3.76 1.25
CA SER A 29 7.93 -4.29 -0.06
C SER A 29 8.41 -3.20 -1.02
N LEU A 30 7.72 -2.06 -1.04
CA LEU A 30 8.07 -0.92 -1.89
C LEU A 30 9.43 -0.33 -1.48
N GLN A 31 9.63 -0.16 -0.19
CA GLN A 31 10.89 0.39 0.33
C GLN A 31 12.05 -0.54 0.05
N PHE A 32 11.84 -1.84 0.24
CA PHE A 32 12.88 -2.84 -0.06
C PHE A 32 13.25 -2.81 -1.55
N ASP A 33 12.25 -2.75 -2.42
CA ASP A 33 12.49 -2.68 -3.86
C ASP A 33 13.30 -1.44 -4.24
N TYR A 34 12.90 -0.29 -3.69
CA TYR A 34 13.63 0.97 -3.95
C TYR A 34 15.06 0.91 -3.42
N ASP A 35 15.23 0.50 -2.18
CA ASP A 35 16.55 0.48 -1.53
C ASP A 35 17.50 -0.48 -2.20
N SER A 36 16.99 -1.58 -2.74
CA SER A 36 17.79 -2.57 -3.49
C SER A 36 18.38 -1.97 -4.76
N GLN A 37 17.65 -1.08 -5.42
CA GLN A 37 18.07 -0.44 -6.66
C GLN A 37 18.86 0.84 -6.42
N TYR A 38 18.57 1.53 -5.33
CA TYR A 38 19.16 2.84 -5.00
C TYR A 38 19.63 2.85 -3.54
N PRO A 39 20.75 2.16 -3.23
CA PRO A 39 21.20 2.06 -1.82
C PRO A 39 21.46 3.39 -1.14
N LYS A 40 21.78 4.43 -1.92
CA LYS A 40 21.99 5.79 -1.41
C LYS A 40 20.85 6.72 -1.75
N GLY A 41 19.75 6.18 -2.22
CA GLY A 41 18.57 6.96 -2.57
C GLY A 41 17.85 7.51 -1.34
N ARG A 42 16.97 8.49 -1.56
CA ARG A 42 16.32 9.22 -0.47
C ARG A 42 14.80 9.14 -0.53
N VAL A 43 14.25 8.26 -1.36
CA VAL A 43 12.80 8.06 -1.39
C VAL A 43 12.41 7.21 -0.19
N GLU A 44 11.43 7.69 0.56
CA GLU A 44 10.84 6.98 1.68
C GLU A 44 9.34 6.91 1.47
N PHE A 45 8.79 5.73 1.70
CA PHE A 45 7.34 5.51 1.62
C PHE A 45 6.75 5.56 3.01
N TYR A 46 5.60 6.21 3.16
CA TYR A 46 4.92 6.26 4.44
C TYR A 46 3.40 6.28 4.24
N LEU A 47 2.69 5.98 5.31
CA LEU A 47 1.23 5.90 5.31
C LEU A 47 0.64 7.16 5.90
N THR A 48 -0.35 7.72 5.21
CA THR A 48 -1.25 8.70 5.82
C THR A 48 -2.66 8.14 5.77
N THR A 49 -3.50 8.54 6.72
CA THR A 49 -4.85 8.01 6.83
C THR A 49 -5.85 9.14 6.89
N GLY A 50 -6.77 9.14 5.93
CA GLY A 50 -7.90 10.07 5.90
C GLY A 50 -9.18 9.38 6.35
N ARG A 51 -10.31 10.01 6.04
CA ARG A 51 -11.62 9.50 6.44
C ARG A 51 -11.95 8.17 5.77
N LYS A 52 -11.70 8.05 4.47
CA LYS A 52 -12.09 6.88 3.67
C LYS A 52 -10.90 6.04 3.23
N TYR A 53 -9.76 6.66 2.97
CA TYR A 53 -8.62 6.00 2.38
C TYR A 53 -7.37 6.13 3.23
N HIS A 54 -6.56 5.06 3.22
CA HIS A 54 -5.13 5.17 3.49
C HIS A 54 -4.46 5.62 2.20
N LYS A 55 -3.45 6.46 2.30
CA LYS A 55 -2.57 6.81 1.18
C LYS A 55 -1.16 6.32 1.48
N ILE A 56 -0.55 5.67 0.51
CA ILE A 56 0.88 5.41 0.56
C ILE A 56 1.55 6.51 -0.24
N VAL A 57 2.42 7.27 0.41
CA VAL A 57 3.00 8.51 -0.12
C VAL A 57 4.51 8.40 -0.14
N GLU A 58 5.13 8.97 -1.16
CA GLU A 58 6.57 9.14 -1.24
C GLU A 58 6.94 10.47 -0.59
N LYS A 59 7.89 10.43 0.34
CA LYS A 59 8.39 11.65 0.97
C LYS A 59 8.95 12.60 -0.08
N ASN A 60 8.48 13.85 -0.07
CA ASN A 60 8.82 14.87 -1.06
C ASN A 60 8.39 14.52 -2.49
N GLY A 61 7.44 13.60 -2.62
CA GLY A 61 6.91 13.18 -3.91
C GLY A 61 5.40 13.12 -3.89
N GLY A 62 4.85 12.30 -4.78
CA GLY A 62 3.41 12.15 -4.94
C GLY A 62 2.85 10.97 -4.16
N VAL A 63 1.60 10.65 -4.46
CA VAL A 63 0.90 9.50 -3.90
C VAL A 63 1.22 8.27 -4.75
N HIS A 64 1.62 7.20 -4.08
CA HIS A 64 1.86 5.91 -4.74
C HIS A 64 0.55 5.19 -5.02
N CYS A 65 -0.31 5.05 -4.00
CA CYS A 65 -1.62 4.43 -4.16
C CYS A 65 -2.57 4.85 -3.04
N PHE A 66 -3.86 4.57 -3.27
CA PHE A 66 -4.92 4.71 -2.26
C PHE A 66 -5.43 3.32 -1.91
N VAL A 67 -5.78 3.11 -0.63
CA VAL A 67 -6.38 1.87 -0.17
C VAL A 67 -7.62 2.21 0.65
N ASN A 68 -8.78 1.66 0.27
CA ASN A 68 -10.00 1.87 1.03
C ASN A 68 -9.86 1.20 2.40
N LYS A 69 -10.05 1.95 3.46
CA LYS A 69 -9.86 1.49 4.84
C LYS A 69 -10.77 0.32 5.22
N LYS A 70 -11.96 0.28 4.64
CA LYS A 70 -12.97 -0.72 5.01
C LYS A 70 -12.98 -1.92 4.09
N THR A 71 -12.72 -1.71 2.80
CA THR A 71 -12.81 -2.79 1.81
C THR A 71 -11.48 -3.41 1.46
N GLY A 72 -10.37 -2.71 1.70
CA GLY A 72 -9.05 -3.17 1.28
C GLY A 72 -8.78 -3.04 -0.20
N GLU A 73 -9.67 -2.38 -0.93
CA GLU A 73 -9.50 -2.16 -2.36
C GLU A 73 -8.39 -1.15 -2.63
N VAL A 74 -7.51 -1.48 -3.56
CA VAL A 74 -6.33 -0.68 -3.91
C VAL A 74 -6.56 0.02 -5.24
N PHE A 75 -6.28 1.32 -5.27
CA PHE A 75 -6.46 2.17 -6.45
C PHE A 75 -5.16 2.90 -6.79
N LYS A 76 -4.90 3.12 -8.07
CA LYS A 76 -3.87 4.06 -8.46
C LYS A 76 -4.36 5.49 -8.20
N PRO A 77 -3.45 6.47 -8.04
CA PRO A 77 -3.88 7.86 -7.86
C PRO A 77 -4.35 8.49 -9.17
N ALA A 78 -5.40 9.29 -9.09
CA ALA A 78 -5.78 10.22 -10.15
C ALA A 78 -5.13 11.58 -9.88
N SER A 79 -5.04 11.96 -8.61
CA SER A 79 -4.38 13.18 -8.15
C SER A 79 -3.88 12.94 -6.73
N TYR A 80 -3.24 13.94 -6.13
CA TYR A 80 -2.77 13.82 -4.74
C TYR A 80 -3.90 13.52 -3.76
N ASN A 81 -5.11 14.00 -4.04
CA ASN A 81 -6.23 13.87 -3.12
C ASN A 81 -7.30 12.86 -3.54
N SER A 82 -7.19 12.26 -4.71
CA SER A 82 -8.25 11.42 -5.26
C SER A 82 -7.71 10.16 -5.91
N PRO A 83 -8.33 8.99 -5.63
CA PRO A 83 -8.00 7.78 -6.38
C PRO A 83 -8.61 7.81 -7.78
N ALA A 84 -7.96 7.15 -8.71
CA ALA A 84 -8.52 6.90 -10.03
C ALA A 84 -9.58 5.79 -9.92
N LYS A 85 -10.53 5.79 -10.84
CA LYS A 85 -11.57 4.75 -10.88
C LYS A 85 -10.96 3.39 -11.22
N GLY A 86 -11.55 2.35 -10.69
CA GLY A 86 -11.17 0.97 -10.97
C GLY A 86 -10.26 0.38 -9.91
N VAL A 87 -10.74 -0.69 -9.29
CA VAL A 87 -9.98 -1.44 -8.28
C VAL A 87 -8.83 -2.16 -8.97
N ARG A 88 -7.61 -1.96 -8.48
CA ARG A 88 -6.43 -2.63 -9.02
C ARG A 88 -6.18 -3.97 -8.33
N TYR A 89 -6.34 -4.00 -7.01
CA TYR A 89 -6.18 -5.19 -6.18
C TYR A 89 -7.14 -5.10 -5.01
N ASP A 90 -7.53 -6.24 -4.47
CA ASP A 90 -8.34 -6.31 -3.24
C ASP A 90 -7.54 -7.06 -2.19
N MET A 91 -7.10 -6.34 -1.14
CA MET A 91 -6.26 -6.93 -0.09
C MET A 91 -6.97 -7.99 0.73
N ARG A 92 -8.30 -7.98 0.77
CA ARG A 92 -9.07 -8.97 1.54
C ARG A 92 -9.18 -10.31 0.83
N ILE A 93 -8.85 -10.37 -0.45
CA ILE A 93 -8.80 -11.61 -1.22
C ILE A 93 -7.36 -12.12 -1.20
N ILE A 94 -7.14 -13.31 -0.64
CA ILE A 94 -5.79 -13.85 -0.41
C ILE A 94 -4.95 -13.86 -1.69
N ASN A 95 -5.48 -14.37 -2.78
CA ASN A 95 -4.76 -14.44 -4.05
C ASN A 95 -4.41 -13.06 -4.59
N GLU A 96 -5.35 -12.11 -4.47
CA GLU A 96 -5.12 -10.72 -4.89
C GLU A 96 -4.03 -10.06 -4.04
N ARG A 97 -4.08 -10.27 -2.73
CA ARG A 97 -3.09 -9.72 -1.81
C ARG A 97 -1.70 -10.28 -2.07
N ASN A 98 -1.60 -11.59 -2.30
CA ASN A 98 -0.34 -12.22 -2.62
C ASN A 98 0.23 -11.70 -3.94
N MET A 99 -0.62 -11.53 -4.94
CA MET A 99 -0.22 -10.96 -6.22
C MET A 99 0.26 -9.51 -6.07
N LEU A 100 -0.47 -8.71 -5.28
CA LEU A 100 -0.10 -7.34 -4.97
C LEU A 100 1.30 -7.27 -4.36
N LEU A 101 1.54 -8.04 -3.30
CA LEU A 101 2.81 -7.99 -2.57
C LEU A 101 3.97 -8.54 -3.39
N SER A 102 3.73 -9.53 -4.25
CA SER A 102 4.79 -10.12 -5.08
C SER A 102 5.13 -9.29 -6.31
N SER A 103 4.18 -8.48 -6.82
CA SER A 103 4.40 -7.68 -8.02
C SER A 103 4.69 -6.21 -7.72
N ALA A 104 4.57 -5.79 -6.47
CA ALA A 104 4.75 -4.39 -6.09
C ALA A 104 6.16 -3.90 -6.41
N ASP A 105 6.24 -2.75 -7.06
CA ASP A 105 7.49 -2.07 -7.35
C ASP A 105 7.39 -0.59 -6.97
N TRP A 106 8.53 0.02 -6.65
CA TRP A 106 8.57 1.38 -6.16
C TRP A 106 8.05 2.40 -7.18
N ALA A 107 8.17 2.10 -8.48
CA ALA A 107 7.71 2.99 -9.55
C ALA A 107 6.19 2.91 -9.76
N GLY A 108 5.53 1.88 -9.24
CA GLY A 108 4.08 1.76 -9.31
C GLY A 108 3.54 1.14 -10.59
N SER A 109 4.38 0.56 -11.43
CA SER A 109 3.92 0.01 -12.72
C SER A 109 2.88 -1.09 -12.54
N TYR A 110 2.94 -1.87 -11.47
CA TYR A 110 1.98 -2.93 -11.18
C TYR A 110 0.53 -2.42 -11.06
N LEU A 111 0.35 -1.15 -10.69
CA LEU A 111 -0.98 -0.53 -10.57
C LEU A 111 -1.56 -0.18 -11.94
N TYR A 112 -0.72 0.04 -12.93
CA TYR A 112 -1.15 0.43 -14.27
C TYR A 112 -1.31 -0.76 -15.21
N LEU A 113 -0.71 -1.91 -14.88
CA LEU A 113 -0.81 -3.13 -15.68
C LEU A 113 -2.13 -3.87 -15.47
N ARG A 114 -2.88 -3.53 -14.43
CA ARG A 114 -4.18 -4.12 -14.12
C ARG A 114 -5.31 -3.12 -14.39
N GLY A 115 -6.42 -3.66 -14.68
CA GLY A 115 -7.62 -2.89 -14.80
C GLY A 115 -8.12 -2.69 -16.12
#